data_1c2c7ac6434f7fc2f19fc9d84262dc30
#
_entry.id   1c2c7ac6434f7fc2f19fc9d84262dc30
#
_cell.length_a   1.000
_cell.length_b   1.000
_cell.length_c   1.000
_cell.angle_alpha   90.00
_cell.angle_beta   90.00
_cell.angle_gamma   90.00
#
_symmetry.space_group_name_H-M   'P 1'
#
loop_
_entity.id
_entity.type
_entity.pdbx_description
1 polymer ?
#
loop_
_entity_poly.entity_id
_entity_poly.type
_entity_poly.pdbx_seq_one_letter_code
_entity_poly.pdbx_strand_id
1 'polypeptide(L)'
;MKPKDFDQFWAGIENDLKSVNPTPELKELTIRSKPQFTVYGLWLTSLKGYRIFAYYSVPRGSGPFPVIYHLPNYGSVVHIPPFEERCKYICVALCHRGQRLSDDPFTAAYPGLLTLGIDAENSYIYRDIAGDCLSVMDFLRGRDEVDVE
;
A
#
# COMPACT_ATOMS: atom_id res chain seq x y z
N MET A 1 3.13 -24.12 -13.01
CA MET A 1 2.88 -23.77 -14.42
C MET A 1 2.19 -22.42 -14.43
N LYS A 2 2.67 -21.45 -15.24
CA LYS A 2 2.06 -20.10 -15.35
C LYS A 2 0.72 -20.23 -16.08
N PRO A 3 -0.41 -19.68 -15.55
CA PRO A 3 -1.68 -19.65 -16.27
C PRO A 3 -1.54 -18.91 -17.61
N LYS A 4 -2.38 -19.27 -18.60
CA LYS A 4 -2.29 -18.66 -19.95
C LYS A 4 -2.66 -17.20 -19.99
N ASP A 5 -3.51 -16.76 -19.08
CA ASP A 5 -4.04 -15.41 -18.92
C ASP A 5 -3.28 -14.55 -17.89
N PHE A 6 -2.22 -15.09 -17.28
CA PHE A 6 -1.46 -14.42 -16.22
C PHE A 6 -0.99 -13.00 -16.60
N ASP A 7 -0.37 -12.84 -17.77
CA ASP A 7 0.12 -11.53 -18.20
C ASP A 7 -1.01 -10.56 -18.51
N GLN A 8 -2.12 -11.07 -19.06
CA GLN A 8 -3.30 -10.28 -19.33
C GLN A 8 -3.96 -9.80 -18.03
N PHE A 9 -4.02 -10.66 -17.01
CA PHE A 9 -4.55 -10.31 -15.69
C PHE A 9 -3.78 -9.13 -15.08
N TRP A 10 -2.45 -9.19 -15.05
CA TRP A 10 -1.63 -8.13 -14.47
C TRP A 10 -1.67 -6.85 -15.29
N ALA A 11 -1.59 -6.95 -16.61
CA ALA A 11 -1.73 -5.79 -17.50
C ALA A 11 -3.10 -5.10 -17.34
N GLY A 12 -4.16 -5.87 -17.06
CA GLY A 12 -5.50 -5.34 -16.77
C GLY A 12 -5.50 -4.47 -15.51
N ILE A 13 -4.88 -4.93 -14.43
CA ILE A 13 -4.76 -4.15 -13.17
C ILE A 13 -3.99 -2.84 -13.40
N GLU A 14 -2.83 -2.92 -14.07
CA GLU A 14 -2.02 -1.75 -14.37
C GLU A 14 -2.77 -0.72 -15.25
N ASN A 15 -3.50 -1.20 -16.25
CA ASN A 15 -4.30 -0.32 -17.12
C ASN A 15 -5.45 0.36 -16.36
N ASP A 16 -6.14 -0.37 -15.50
CA ASP A 16 -7.20 0.20 -14.66
C ASP A 16 -6.64 1.27 -13.71
N LEU A 17 -5.45 1.03 -13.13
CA LEU A 17 -4.77 2.00 -12.27
C LEU A 17 -4.38 3.29 -12.98
N LYS A 18 -3.98 3.23 -14.27
CA LYS A 18 -3.67 4.44 -15.06
C LYS A 18 -4.83 5.42 -15.17
N SER A 19 -6.07 4.93 -15.05
CA SER A 19 -7.28 5.74 -15.07
C SER A 19 -7.63 6.35 -13.70
N VAL A 20 -6.97 5.92 -12.63
CA VAL A 20 -7.22 6.39 -11.27
C VAL A 20 -6.38 7.62 -10.96
N ASN A 21 -7.01 8.69 -10.47
CA ASN A 21 -6.28 9.79 -9.85
C ASN A 21 -5.93 9.41 -8.39
N PRO A 22 -4.66 9.20 -8.03
CA PRO A 22 -4.28 8.67 -6.72
C PRO A 22 -4.54 9.64 -5.56
N THR A 23 -4.70 10.95 -5.81
CA THR A 23 -4.94 11.99 -4.80
C THR A 23 -4.19 11.73 -3.49
N PRO A 24 -2.84 11.74 -3.49
CA PRO A 24 -2.07 11.43 -2.30
C PRO A 24 -2.26 12.49 -1.22
N GLU A 25 -2.45 12.04 0.01
CA GLU A 25 -2.51 12.88 1.20
C GLU A 25 -1.54 12.36 2.24
N LEU A 26 -0.61 13.20 2.68
CA LEU A 26 0.35 12.91 3.73
C LEU A 26 0.03 13.75 4.97
N LYS A 27 -0.14 13.08 6.11
CA LYS A 27 -0.32 13.74 7.40
C LYS A 27 0.70 13.22 8.40
N GLU A 28 1.50 14.08 8.98
CA GLU A 28 2.45 13.66 10.00
C GLU A 28 1.75 13.07 11.23
N LEU A 29 2.23 11.91 11.64
CA LEU A 29 1.85 11.23 12.87
C LEU A 29 2.88 11.52 13.95
N THR A 30 2.77 12.69 14.57
CA THR A 30 3.78 13.23 15.51
C THR A 30 4.07 12.30 16.67
N ILE A 31 3.04 11.60 17.20
CA ILE A 31 3.19 10.63 18.30
C ILE A 31 4.06 9.42 17.91
N ARG A 32 4.19 9.15 16.61
CA ARG A 32 4.96 8.04 16.04
C ARG A 32 6.31 8.47 15.48
N SER A 33 6.49 9.76 15.24
CA SER A 33 7.75 10.36 14.78
C SER A 33 8.79 10.37 15.92
N LYS A 34 10.06 10.32 15.54
CA LYS A 34 11.21 10.33 16.46
C LYS A 34 12.27 11.30 15.91
N PRO A 35 13.30 11.68 16.71
CA PRO A 35 14.39 12.52 16.21
C PRO A 35 15.08 11.96 14.94
N GLN A 36 15.07 10.62 14.76
CA GLN A 36 15.75 9.93 13.66
C GLN A 36 14.92 9.82 12.39
N PHE A 37 13.58 9.88 12.48
CA PHE A 37 12.67 9.73 11.34
C PHE A 37 11.33 10.42 11.60
N THR A 38 10.65 10.78 10.51
CA THR A 38 9.27 11.27 10.54
C THR A 38 8.34 10.17 10.04
N VAL A 39 7.20 9.99 10.71
CA VAL A 39 6.16 9.04 10.30
C VAL A 39 4.94 9.80 9.81
N TYR A 40 4.48 9.43 8.63
CA TYR A 40 3.26 9.94 8.03
C TYR A 40 2.19 8.86 7.93
N GLY A 41 0.93 9.25 8.06
CA GLY A 41 -0.18 8.54 7.45
C GLY A 41 -0.24 8.97 5.99
N LEU A 42 -0.24 8.00 5.11
CA LEU A 42 -0.41 8.18 3.65
C LEU A 42 -1.78 7.64 3.27
N TRP A 43 -2.62 8.48 2.67
CA TRP A 43 -3.87 8.05 2.04
C TRP A 43 -3.73 8.18 0.53
N LEU A 44 -4.18 7.15 -0.19
CA LEU A 44 -4.22 7.11 -1.65
C LEU A 44 -5.60 6.64 -2.12
N THR A 45 -6.01 7.10 -3.29
CA THR A 45 -7.12 6.51 -4.02
C THR A 45 -6.59 5.40 -4.91
N SER A 46 -7.15 4.21 -4.77
CA SER A 46 -6.81 2.99 -5.52
C SER A 46 -7.98 2.59 -6.45
N LEU A 47 -7.91 1.39 -7.01
CA LEU A 47 -8.93 0.84 -7.90
C LEU A 47 -10.35 1.02 -7.36
N LYS A 48 -11.30 1.31 -8.26
CA LYS A 48 -12.72 1.53 -7.95
C LYS A 48 -12.95 2.73 -7.00
N GLY A 49 -12.02 3.68 -6.98
CA GLY A 49 -12.12 4.85 -6.11
C GLY A 49 -11.93 4.56 -4.63
N TYR A 50 -11.39 3.38 -4.28
CA TYR A 50 -11.23 2.97 -2.89
C TYR A 50 -10.10 3.74 -2.21
N ARG A 51 -10.37 4.31 -1.03
CA ARG A 51 -9.37 5.05 -0.25
C ARG A 51 -8.59 4.10 0.65
N ILE A 52 -7.29 3.97 0.42
CA ILE A 52 -6.38 3.11 1.18
C ILE A 52 -5.46 3.95 2.05
N PHE A 53 -4.95 3.32 3.11
CA PHE A 53 -4.04 3.92 4.08
C PHE A 53 -2.74 3.11 4.18
N ALA A 54 -1.62 3.82 4.33
CA ALA A 54 -0.33 3.23 4.67
C ALA A 54 0.40 4.05 5.73
N TYR A 55 1.18 3.38 6.57
CA TYR A 55 2.22 4.06 7.35
C TYR A 55 3.42 4.30 6.46
N TYR A 56 3.89 5.53 6.40
CA TYR A 56 5.03 5.97 5.59
C TYR A 56 6.05 6.64 6.50
N SER A 57 7.22 6.02 6.70
CA SER A 57 8.29 6.54 7.55
C SER A 57 9.48 6.95 6.70
N VAL A 58 9.98 8.16 6.91
CA VAL A 58 11.12 8.71 6.18
C VAL A 58 12.24 9.01 7.18
N PRO A 59 13.47 8.47 7.00
CA PRO A 59 14.62 8.85 7.82
C PRO A 59 14.90 10.34 7.75
N ARG A 60 15.47 10.91 8.79
CA ARG A 60 15.99 12.29 8.74
C ARG A 60 17.43 12.29 8.26
N GLY A 61 17.76 13.20 7.35
CA GLY A 61 19.10 13.35 6.78
C GLY A 61 19.07 13.61 5.29
N SER A 62 20.23 13.48 4.66
CA SER A 62 20.37 13.65 3.21
C SER A 62 20.05 12.34 2.51
N GLY A 63 18.88 12.28 1.85
CA GLY A 63 18.51 11.19 0.96
C GLY A 63 19.20 11.28 -0.43
N PRO A 64 18.76 10.52 -1.43
CA PRO A 64 17.62 9.61 -1.34
C PRO A 64 17.88 8.37 -0.49
N PHE A 65 16.81 7.70 -0.03
CA PHE A 65 16.90 6.52 0.82
C PHE A 65 16.30 5.30 0.14
N PRO A 66 16.90 4.10 0.31
CA PRO A 66 16.30 2.86 -0.17
C PRO A 66 15.02 2.54 0.62
N VAL A 67 14.10 1.79 -0.01
CA VAL A 67 12.76 1.53 0.51
C VAL A 67 12.63 0.08 0.99
N ILE A 68 12.01 -0.10 2.15
CA ILE A 68 11.45 -1.37 2.60
C ILE A 68 9.92 -1.24 2.55
N TYR A 69 9.30 -1.94 1.61
CA TYR A 69 7.85 -1.98 1.48
C TYR A 69 7.29 -3.28 2.07
N HIS A 70 6.62 -3.15 3.22
CA HIS A 70 5.92 -4.25 3.87
C HIS A 70 4.54 -4.42 3.25
N LEU A 71 4.39 -5.46 2.45
CA LEU A 71 3.12 -5.86 1.87
C LEU A 71 2.16 -6.35 2.97
N PRO A 72 0.86 -6.11 2.82
CA PRO A 72 -0.11 -6.50 3.83
C PRO A 72 -0.25 -8.02 3.93
N ASN A 73 -0.37 -8.51 5.15
CA ASN A 73 -0.68 -9.91 5.43
C ASN A 73 -2.19 -10.18 5.28
N TYR A 74 -2.56 -11.46 5.17
CA TYR A 74 -3.97 -11.89 5.16
C TYR A 74 -4.73 -11.45 6.42
N GLY A 75 -4.08 -11.44 7.58
CA GLY A 75 -4.72 -11.08 8.84
C GLY A 75 -5.01 -9.57 8.98
N SER A 76 -5.71 -9.20 10.03
CA SER A 76 -6.12 -7.81 10.28
C SER A 76 -5.02 -6.91 10.83
N VAL A 77 -3.88 -7.45 11.20
CA VAL A 77 -2.82 -6.71 11.89
C VAL A 77 -1.73 -6.27 10.92
N VAL A 78 -1.57 -4.97 10.81
CA VAL A 78 -0.44 -4.34 10.12
C VAL A 78 0.57 -3.88 11.16
N HIS A 79 1.78 -4.40 11.10
CA HIS A 79 2.87 -4.00 11.98
C HIS A 79 3.60 -2.79 11.41
N ILE A 80 3.85 -1.81 12.27
CA ILE A 80 4.76 -0.72 11.91
C ILE A 80 6.18 -1.31 11.89
N PRO A 81 6.99 -1.01 10.85
CA PRO A 81 8.35 -1.48 10.73
C PRO A 81 9.21 -1.18 11.97
N PRO A 82 10.22 -2.04 12.28
CA PRO A 82 11.12 -1.85 13.42
C PRO A 82 11.80 -0.49 13.44
N PHE A 83 12.18 -0.04 14.64
CA PHE A 83 12.84 1.25 14.83
C PHE A 83 14.13 1.37 14.02
N GLU A 84 14.96 0.33 14.02
CA GLU A 84 16.26 0.29 13.35
C GLU A 84 16.13 0.42 11.82
N GLU A 85 15.12 -0.20 11.25
CA GLU A 85 14.81 -0.08 9.81
C GLU A 85 14.42 1.35 9.47
N ARG A 86 13.51 1.94 10.25
CA ARG A 86 13.04 3.32 10.04
C ARG A 86 14.11 4.40 10.22
N CYS A 87 15.22 4.08 10.90
CA CYS A 87 16.37 4.98 11.00
C CYS A 87 17.22 5.04 9.72
N LYS A 88 17.12 4.03 8.83
CA LYS A 88 18.02 3.85 7.69
C LYS A 88 17.29 3.83 6.35
N TYR A 89 16.05 3.35 6.34
CA TYR A 89 15.25 3.11 5.15
C TYR A 89 13.95 3.90 5.21
N ILE A 90 13.46 4.30 4.05
CA ILE A 90 12.05 4.61 3.94
C ILE A 90 11.27 3.31 4.15
N CYS A 91 10.36 3.32 5.12
CA CYS A 91 9.58 2.12 5.42
C CYS A 91 8.10 2.40 5.18
N VAL A 92 7.47 1.54 4.39
CA VAL A 92 6.04 1.63 4.10
C VAL A 92 5.34 0.37 4.56
N ALA A 93 4.22 0.52 5.27
CA ALA A 93 3.37 -0.58 5.68
C ALA A 93 1.93 -0.29 5.25
N LEU A 94 1.48 -0.98 4.21
CA LEU A 94 0.14 -0.83 3.65
C LEU A 94 -0.90 -1.55 4.51
N CYS A 95 -1.99 -0.86 4.80
CA CYS A 95 -3.26 -1.45 5.18
C CYS A 95 -4.11 -1.56 3.91
N HIS A 96 -4.28 -2.76 3.35
CA HIS A 96 -5.12 -2.94 2.17
C HIS A 96 -6.60 -2.66 2.50
N ARG A 97 -7.43 -2.52 1.49
CA ARG A 97 -8.88 -2.32 1.67
C ARG A 97 -9.48 -3.32 2.65
N GLY A 98 -10.30 -2.84 3.55
CA GLY A 98 -10.91 -3.60 4.65
C GLY A 98 -10.06 -3.75 5.90
N GLN A 99 -8.83 -3.20 5.94
CA GLN A 99 -7.97 -3.19 7.13
C GLN A 99 -7.85 -1.79 7.74
N ARG A 100 -7.96 -1.68 9.08
CA ARG A 100 -7.72 -0.46 9.87
C ARG A 100 -8.32 0.81 9.23
N LEU A 101 -7.48 1.81 8.93
CA LEU A 101 -7.88 3.09 8.31
C LEU A 101 -8.16 2.98 6.79
N SER A 102 -8.17 1.76 6.25
CA SER A 102 -8.67 1.41 4.92
C SER A 102 -9.99 0.63 4.99
N ASP A 103 -10.73 0.74 6.08
CA ASP A 103 -11.93 -0.05 6.39
C ASP A 103 -13.23 0.77 6.38
N ASP A 104 -13.17 2.02 5.93
CA ASP A 104 -14.34 2.91 5.92
C ASP A 104 -15.48 2.38 5.04
N PRO A 105 -15.28 1.95 3.76
CA PRO A 105 -16.37 1.37 2.96
C PRO A 105 -16.77 -0.04 3.39
N PHE A 106 -15.84 -0.85 3.89
CA PHE A 106 -16.13 -2.17 4.45
C PHE A 106 -14.98 -2.66 5.35
N THR A 107 -15.30 -3.47 6.35
CA THR A 107 -14.32 -4.14 7.19
C THR A 107 -14.13 -5.58 6.73
N ALA A 108 -12.88 -5.99 6.48
CA ALA A 108 -12.59 -7.35 6.05
C ALA A 108 -12.96 -8.39 7.13
N ALA A 109 -13.71 -9.41 6.75
CA ALA A 109 -14.04 -10.53 7.63
C ALA A 109 -12.98 -11.64 7.55
N TYR A 110 -12.62 -12.20 8.70
CA TYR A 110 -11.69 -13.32 8.80
C TYR A 110 -12.30 -14.47 9.60
N PRO A 111 -12.39 -15.69 9.04
CA PRO A 111 -12.14 -16.05 7.63
C PRO A 111 -13.21 -15.48 6.70
N GLY A 112 -12.94 -15.44 5.39
CA GLY A 112 -13.89 -14.99 4.37
C GLY A 112 -13.25 -14.14 3.29
N LEU A 113 -12.24 -13.33 3.64
CA LEU A 113 -11.58 -12.45 2.68
C LEU A 113 -11.00 -13.21 1.47
N LEU A 114 -10.45 -14.42 1.67
CA LEU A 114 -9.85 -15.22 0.60
C LEU A 114 -10.81 -15.59 -0.53
N THR A 115 -12.10 -15.65 -0.26
CA THR A 115 -13.12 -16.07 -1.21
C THR A 115 -14.07 -14.94 -1.61
N LEU A 116 -13.84 -13.74 -1.09
CA LEU A 116 -14.72 -12.60 -1.37
C LEU A 116 -14.66 -12.22 -2.85
N GLY A 117 -15.80 -12.36 -3.54
CA GLY A 117 -15.93 -12.05 -4.96
C GLY A 117 -15.22 -13.02 -5.90
N ILE A 118 -14.88 -14.24 -5.46
CA ILE A 118 -14.12 -15.24 -6.22
C ILE A 118 -14.83 -15.75 -7.48
N ASP A 119 -16.14 -15.51 -7.58
CA ASP A 119 -16.97 -15.97 -8.72
C ASP A 119 -16.64 -15.26 -10.04
N ALA A 120 -16.00 -14.10 -9.99
CA ALA A 120 -15.57 -13.38 -11.18
C ALA A 120 -14.29 -12.57 -10.94
N GLU A 121 -13.43 -12.54 -11.96
CA GLU A 121 -12.13 -11.85 -11.93
C GLU A 121 -12.24 -10.39 -11.44
N ASN A 122 -13.21 -9.63 -12.00
CA ASN A 122 -13.37 -8.21 -11.69
C ASN A 122 -13.97 -7.92 -10.29
N SER A 123 -14.54 -8.92 -9.64
CA SER A 123 -15.11 -8.82 -8.28
C SER A 123 -14.19 -9.41 -7.21
N TYR A 124 -13.17 -10.18 -7.61
CA TYR A 124 -12.30 -10.84 -6.67
C TYR A 124 -11.45 -9.85 -5.89
N ILE A 125 -11.60 -9.86 -4.56
CA ILE A 125 -10.99 -8.88 -3.67
C ILE A 125 -9.46 -8.83 -3.78
N TYR A 126 -8.80 -9.96 -4.05
CA TYR A 126 -7.35 -10.01 -4.17
C TYR A 126 -6.81 -9.33 -5.42
N ARG A 127 -7.61 -9.23 -6.49
CA ARG A 127 -7.28 -8.39 -7.63
C ARG A 127 -7.18 -6.93 -7.21
N ASP A 128 -8.15 -6.47 -6.44
CA ASP A 128 -8.18 -5.10 -5.95
C ASP A 128 -7.08 -4.83 -4.91
N ILE A 129 -6.78 -5.81 -4.03
CA ILE A 129 -5.67 -5.72 -3.06
C ILE A 129 -4.31 -5.63 -3.79
N ALA A 130 -4.13 -6.37 -4.89
CA ALA A 130 -2.93 -6.23 -5.73
C ALA A 130 -2.83 -4.81 -6.31
N GLY A 131 -3.95 -4.24 -6.75
CA GLY A 131 -4.03 -2.84 -7.18
C GLY A 131 -3.65 -1.86 -6.06
N ASP A 132 -4.08 -2.11 -4.82
CA ASP A 132 -3.68 -1.29 -3.66
C ASP A 132 -2.16 -1.31 -3.46
N CYS A 133 -1.53 -2.50 -3.59
CA CYS A 133 -0.09 -2.64 -3.50
C CYS A 133 0.65 -1.86 -4.61
N LEU A 134 0.16 -1.95 -5.84
CA LEU A 134 0.74 -1.23 -6.99
C LEU A 134 0.57 0.29 -6.86
N SER A 135 -0.58 0.76 -6.35
CA SER A 135 -0.81 2.20 -6.11
C SER A 135 0.23 2.80 -5.17
N VAL A 136 0.62 2.07 -4.13
CA VAL A 136 1.68 2.52 -3.21
C VAL A 136 3.06 2.48 -3.90
N MET A 137 3.34 1.47 -4.73
CA MET A 137 4.59 1.43 -5.51
C MET A 137 4.71 2.62 -6.46
N ASP A 138 3.65 2.98 -7.15
CA ASP A 138 3.63 4.12 -8.07
C ASP A 138 3.82 5.45 -7.32
N PHE A 139 3.20 5.59 -6.14
CA PHE A 139 3.44 6.73 -5.27
C PHE A 139 4.93 6.84 -4.89
N LEU A 140 5.55 5.74 -4.48
CA LEU A 140 6.96 5.72 -4.06
C LEU A 140 7.91 6.09 -5.19
N ARG A 141 7.66 5.61 -6.41
CA ARG A 141 8.46 5.94 -7.60
C ARG A 141 8.44 7.43 -7.96
N GLY A 142 7.42 8.15 -7.55
CA GLY A 142 7.28 9.59 -7.78
C GLY A 142 7.85 10.48 -6.66
N ARG A 143 8.58 9.90 -5.70
CA ARG A 143 9.10 10.65 -4.54
C ARG A 143 10.59 10.95 -4.66
N ASP A 144 10.98 12.21 -4.49
CA ASP A 144 12.38 12.66 -4.60
C ASP A 144 13.28 12.07 -3.50
N GLU A 145 12.71 11.76 -2.34
CA GLU A 145 13.43 11.15 -1.21
C GLU A 145 13.66 9.64 -1.36
N VAL A 146 13.06 9.01 -2.38
CA VAL A 146 13.18 7.57 -2.64
C VAL A 146 14.33 7.28 -3.60
N ASP A 147 15.21 6.36 -3.21
CA ASP A 147 16.19 5.76 -4.09
C ASP A 147 15.51 4.69 -4.94
N VAL A 148 15.44 4.93 -6.25
CA VAL A 148 14.75 4.06 -7.23
C VAL A 148 15.70 3.16 -8.02
N GLU A 149 17.02 3.20 -7.73
CA GLU A 149 18.04 2.36 -8.38
C GLU A 149 18.16 0.96 -7.79
#